data_1fb08a8a418bfca4565d5575c526ed6a
#
_entry.id   1fb08a8a418bfca4565d5575c526ed6a
#
_cell.length_a   1.000
_cell.length_b   1.000
_cell.length_c   1.000
_cell.angle_alpha   90.00
_cell.angle_beta   90.00
_cell.angle_gamma   90.00
#
_symmetry.space_group_name_H-M   'P 1'
#
loop_
_entity.id
_entity.type
_entity.pdbx_description
1 polymer ?
#
loop_
_entity_poly.entity_id
_entity_poly.type
_entity_poly.pdbx_seq_one_letter_code
_entity_poly.pdbx_strand_id
1 'polypeptide(L)'
;MRKLTNFCFAGLILLGLSLAMCSEQPASKSATAVCDTLEASTPQQALAKLMAGNERYVAGQGIHPRSGMDRVAETAPHQAPFAGVVGCSDSRVPVELLFDQGIGDIFVIRTAGNNVNSESVMGSVDYAIEHLGVKVLLVLGHGSCGGVTGAISEGHEEHGNIGQLLGTIRNDVPQYVGKADSLDSAIRHHARVQVERILAYPHVAQKVQKGELLVKRAYYDVNTGKVTVD
;
A
#
# COMPACT_ATOMS: atom_id res chain seq x y z
N MET A 1 27.07 -29.88 72.89
CA MET A 1 26.88 -28.57 73.51
C MET A 1 27.80 -27.59 72.78
N ARG A 2 27.40 -26.84 71.82
CA ARG A 2 28.11 -25.71 71.19
C ARG A 2 27.12 -24.61 70.87
N LYS A 3 27.35 -23.46 71.46
CA LYS A 3 26.55 -22.25 71.37
C LYS A 3 26.76 -21.61 70.00
N LEU A 4 25.68 -21.31 69.29
CA LEU A 4 25.68 -20.43 68.12
C LEU A 4 25.47 -18.97 68.59
N THR A 5 26.42 -18.14 68.28
CA THR A 5 26.36 -16.69 68.43
C THR A 5 25.75 -16.05 67.15
N ASN A 6 24.65 -15.34 67.32
CA ASN A 6 24.02 -14.55 66.29
C ASN A 6 24.81 -13.27 66.05
N PHE A 7 25.21 -13.03 64.79
CA PHE A 7 25.71 -11.75 64.34
C PHE A 7 24.58 -11.07 63.54
N CYS A 8 24.03 -10.00 64.03
CA CYS A 8 23.15 -9.07 63.33
C CYS A 8 24.00 -8.14 62.46
N PHE A 9 23.91 -8.27 61.13
CA PHE A 9 24.38 -7.24 60.19
C PHE A 9 23.22 -6.35 59.83
N ALA A 10 23.25 -5.09 60.30
CA ALA A 10 22.40 -4.03 59.87
C ALA A 10 22.86 -3.51 58.50
N GLY A 11 22.18 -3.92 57.44
CA GLY A 11 22.41 -3.40 56.09
C GLY A 11 21.65 -2.08 55.88
N LEU A 12 22.37 -0.99 55.74
CA LEU A 12 21.87 0.34 55.41
C LEU A 12 21.44 0.33 53.91
N ILE A 13 20.15 0.33 53.62
CA ILE A 13 19.62 0.49 52.29
C ILE A 13 19.60 1.99 51.94
N LEU A 14 20.56 2.40 51.11
CA LEU A 14 20.54 3.71 50.48
C LEU A 14 19.51 3.70 49.32
N LEU A 15 18.37 4.28 49.54
CA LEU A 15 17.37 4.56 48.50
C LEU A 15 17.90 5.70 47.62
N GLY A 16 18.50 5.34 46.48
CA GLY A 16 18.86 6.28 45.42
C GLY A 16 17.60 6.78 44.71
N LEU A 17 17.18 8.00 45.01
CA LEU A 17 16.14 8.71 44.24
C LEU A 17 16.75 9.11 42.88
N SER A 18 16.54 8.30 41.82
CA SER A 18 16.82 8.74 40.47
C SER A 18 15.70 9.69 40.00
N LEU A 19 15.98 10.99 40.05
CA LEU A 19 15.19 11.99 39.36
C LEU A 19 15.33 11.76 37.85
N ALA A 20 14.29 11.16 37.25
CA ALA A 20 14.14 11.15 35.80
C ALA A 20 13.87 12.60 35.37
N MET A 21 14.90 13.28 34.88
CA MET A 21 14.72 14.53 34.14
C MET A 21 13.97 14.20 32.84
N CYS A 22 12.67 14.44 32.84
CA CYS A 22 11.88 14.57 31.64
C CYS A 22 12.39 15.79 30.90
N SER A 23 13.23 15.65 29.88
CA SER A 23 13.60 16.75 29.02
C SER A 23 12.36 17.17 28.25
N GLU A 24 11.83 18.34 28.55
CA GLU A 24 10.83 19.00 27.72
C GLU A 24 11.43 19.21 26.32
N GLN A 25 10.98 18.41 25.36
CA GLN A 25 11.25 18.72 23.96
C GLN A 25 10.58 20.06 23.64
N PRO A 26 11.30 20.99 22.99
CA PRO A 26 10.71 22.24 22.58
C PRO A 26 9.52 21.95 21.65
N ALA A 27 8.37 22.53 21.99
CA ALA A 27 7.16 22.45 21.18
C ALA A 27 7.51 22.82 19.74
N SER A 28 7.30 21.85 18.84
CA SER A 28 7.42 22.03 17.40
C SER A 28 6.61 23.26 16.99
N LYS A 29 7.27 24.18 16.30
CA LYS A 29 6.65 25.35 15.68
C LYS A 29 5.42 24.88 14.92
N SER A 30 4.28 25.52 15.14
CA SER A 30 3.03 25.38 14.41
C SER A 30 3.34 25.25 12.90
N ALA A 31 3.38 24.02 12.40
CA ALA A 31 3.29 23.79 10.98
C ALA A 31 1.90 24.31 10.58
N THR A 32 1.85 25.34 9.76
CA THR A 32 0.63 25.69 9.02
C THR A 32 0.07 24.40 8.46
N ALA A 33 -1.11 24.02 8.92
CA ALA A 33 -1.74 22.77 8.53
C ALA A 33 -1.85 22.79 7.00
N VAL A 34 -0.99 22.05 6.30
CA VAL A 34 -1.10 21.84 4.87
C VAL A 34 -2.34 20.99 4.70
N CYS A 35 -3.44 21.62 4.31
CA CYS A 35 -4.69 20.91 4.05
C CYS A 35 -4.62 20.30 2.66
N ASP A 36 -5.01 19.03 2.54
CA ASP A 36 -5.21 18.38 1.24
C ASP A 36 -6.48 18.96 0.58
N THR A 37 -6.29 20.06 -0.14
CA THR A 37 -7.38 20.81 -0.82
C THR A 37 -7.58 20.37 -2.26
N LEU A 38 -6.78 19.41 -2.76
CA LEU A 38 -6.90 18.96 -4.13
C LEU A 38 -8.23 18.24 -4.35
N GLU A 39 -8.97 18.70 -5.34
CA GLU A 39 -10.19 18.04 -5.81
C GLU A 39 -9.86 16.72 -6.49
N ALA A 40 -10.82 15.81 -6.55
CA ALA A 40 -10.73 14.52 -7.20
C ALA A 40 -12.00 14.17 -7.97
N SER A 41 -12.68 15.18 -8.52
CA SER A 41 -13.96 15.04 -9.25
C SER A 41 -13.79 14.52 -10.68
N THR A 42 -12.58 14.64 -11.25
CA THR A 42 -12.22 14.06 -12.56
C THR A 42 -11.11 13.02 -12.42
N PRO A 43 -10.96 12.11 -13.41
CA PRO A 43 -9.89 11.11 -13.41
C PRO A 43 -8.49 11.73 -13.29
N GLN A 44 -8.24 12.84 -13.97
CA GLN A 44 -6.95 13.53 -13.93
C GLN A 44 -6.68 14.19 -12.58
N GLN A 45 -7.69 14.81 -11.97
CA GLN A 45 -7.59 15.38 -10.63
C GLN A 45 -7.36 14.28 -9.58
N ALA A 46 -8.08 13.14 -9.68
CA ALA A 46 -7.90 12.00 -8.79
C ALA A 46 -6.46 11.44 -8.85
N LEU A 47 -5.91 11.29 -10.06
CA LEU A 47 -4.53 10.88 -10.24
C LEU A 47 -3.55 11.91 -9.66
N ALA A 48 -3.74 13.19 -9.98
CA ALA A 48 -2.89 14.26 -9.48
C ALA A 48 -2.87 14.31 -7.94
N LYS A 49 -4.02 14.09 -7.29
CA LYS A 49 -4.15 14.02 -5.84
C LYS A 49 -3.35 12.87 -5.24
N LEU A 50 -3.42 11.68 -5.82
CA LEU A 50 -2.61 10.54 -5.41
C LEU A 50 -1.11 10.85 -5.53
N MET A 51 -0.69 11.41 -6.67
CA MET A 51 0.72 11.70 -6.93
C MET A 51 1.27 12.79 -6.00
N ALA A 52 0.51 13.85 -5.73
CA ALA A 52 0.88 14.87 -4.75
C ALA A 52 1.03 14.28 -3.32
N GLY A 53 0.18 13.31 -2.97
CA GLY A 53 0.32 12.57 -1.71
C GLY A 53 1.61 11.75 -1.67
N ASN A 54 1.95 11.07 -2.76
CA ASN A 54 3.21 10.32 -2.83
C ASN A 54 4.44 11.25 -2.77
N GLU A 55 4.39 12.43 -3.38
CA GLU A 55 5.46 13.42 -3.26
C GLU A 55 5.66 13.86 -1.80
N ARG A 56 4.58 14.10 -1.04
CA ARG A 56 4.66 14.40 0.40
C ARG A 56 5.24 13.23 1.18
N TYR A 57 4.81 12.01 0.89
CA TYR A 57 5.33 10.79 1.53
C TYR A 57 6.85 10.66 1.33
N VAL A 58 7.33 10.77 0.09
CA VAL A 58 8.75 10.69 -0.25
C VAL A 58 9.57 11.82 0.41
N ALA A 59 8.99 13.01 0.52
CA ALA A 59 9.63 14.15 1.17
C ALA A 59 9.64 14.06 2.72
N GLY A 60 8.99 13.04 3.32
CA GLY A 60 8.81 12.97 4.77
C GLY A 60 7.90 14.08 5.33
N GLN A 61 7.00 14.59 4.49
CA GLN A 61 6.08 15.70 4.80
C GLN A 61 4.61 15.25 4.74
N GLY A 62 4.34 13.97 5.04
CA GLY A 62 2.99 13.43 5.11
C GLY A 62 2.13 14.22 6.10
N ILE A 63 0.91 14.56 5.67
CA ILE A 63 -0.06 15.32 6.49
C ILE A 63 -1.12 14.43 7.13
N HIS A 64 -1.18 13.14 6.71
CA HIS A 64 -2.13 12.15 7.19
C HIS A 64 -3.57 12.68 7.25
N PRO A 65 -4.12 13.17 6.14
CA PRO A 65 -5.41 13.84 6.13
C PRO A 65 -6.51 12.83 6.49
N ARG A 66 -7.61 13.33 7.09
CA ARG A 66 -8.81 12.49 7.34
C ARG A 66 -8.52 11.14 8.03
N SER A 67 -7.61 11.14 9.03
CA SER A 67 -7.19 9.92 9.75
C SER A 67 -7.75 9.81 11.18
N GLY A 68 -8.55 10.79 11.62
CA GLY A 68 -9.09 10.86 12.97
C GLY A 68 -10.44 10.15 13.16
N MET A 69 -10.92 10.06 14.40
CA MET A 69 -12.19 9.44 14.75
C MET A 69 -13.42 10.19 14.23
N ASP A 70 -13.28 11.48 13.97
CA ASP A 70 -14.26 12.30 13.26
C ASP A 70 -14.53 11.74 11.85
N ARG A 71 -13.47 11.38 11.13
CA ARG A 71 -13.59 10.75 9.80
C ARG A 71 -14.19 9.34 9.88
N VAL A 72 -13.86 8.56 10.89
CA VAL A 72 -14.48 7.26 11.14
C VAL A 72 -16.00 7.42 11.28
N ALA A 73 -16.44 8.38 12.09
CA ALA A 73 -17.88 8.65 12.28
C ALA A 73 -18.55 9.15 10.99
N GLU A 74 -17.89 10.01 10.23
CA GLU A 74 -18.39 10.53 8.95
C GLU A 74 -18.58 9.41 7.91
N THR A 75 -17.64 8.48 7.81
CA THR A 75 -17.66 7.41 6.79
C THR A 75 -18.43 6.17 7.23
N ALA A 76 -18.82 6.05 8.50
CA ALA A 76 -19.54 4.89 9.01
C ALA A 76 -20.83 4.53 8.24
N PRO A 77 -21.66 5.49 7.77
CA PRO A 77 -22.87 5.17 7.02
C PRO A 77 -22.60 4.70 5.59
N HIS A 78 -21.54 5.19 4.92
CA HIS A 78 -21.22 4.90 3.52
C HIS A 78 -19.78 5.29 3.18
N GLN A 79 -19.26 4.70 2.10
CA GLN A 79 -17.96 5.06 1.54
C GLN A 79 -18.10 5.73 0.17
N ALA A 80 -17.19 6.65 -0.14
CA ALA A 80 -17.12 7.34 -1.43
C ALA A 80 -15.65 7.57 -1.83
N PRO A 81 -14.88 6.51 -2.08
CA PRO A 81 -13.48 6.64 -2.46
C PRO A 81 -13.36 7.29 -3.83
N PHE A 82 -12.39 8.20 -4.00
CA PHE A 82 -12.14 8.80 -5.30
C PHE A 82 -11.23 7.94 -6.19
N ALA A 83 -10.49 7.00 -5.61
CA ALA A 83 -9.53 6.15 -6.29
C ALA A 83 -9.67 4.68 -5.86
N GLY A 84 -9.32 3.78 -6.78
CA GLY A 84 -9.08 2.37 -6.51
C GLY A 84 -7.60 2.03 -6.73
N VAL A 85 -7.06 1.13 -5.91
CA VAL A 85 -5.68 0.62 -6.08
C VAL A 85 -5.67 -0.89 -5.93
N VAL A 86 -5.25 -1.58 -6.99
CA VAL A 86 -4.90 -2.99 -6.95
C VAL A 86 -3.42 -3.10 -6.61
N GLY A 87 -3.10 -3.49 -5.39
CA GLY A 87 -1.74 -3.58 -4.89
C GLY A 87 -1.34 -4.98 -4.44
N CYS A 88 -0.05 -5.14 -4.14
CA CYS A 88 0.45 -6.37 -3.55
C CYS A 88 0.08 -6.47 -2.06
N SER A 89 -0.11 -7.72 -1.57
CA SER A 89 -0.24 -8.02 -0.15
C SER A 89 1.08 -7.85 0.64
N ASP A 90 2.18 -7.55 -0.03
CA ASP A 90 3.49 -7.30 0.58
C ASP A 90 3.38 -6.24 1.68
N SER A 91 3.89 -6.55 2.88
CA SER A 91 3.77 -5.69 4.06
C SER A 91 4.46 -4.32 3.91
N ARG A 92 5.35 -4.18 2.94
CA ARG A 92 6.06 -2.93 2.60
C ARG A 92 5.26 -2.01 1.68
N VAL A 93 4.05 -2.41 1.28
CA VAL A 93 3.18 -1.65 0.34
C VAL A 93 1.92 -1.15 1.06
N PRO A 94 2.03 -0.22 2.02
CA PRO A 94 0.88 0.37 2.72
C PRO A 94 0.26 1.47 1.84
N VAL A 95 -0.70 1.12 1.00
CA VAL A 95 -1.22 1.98 -0.09
C VAL A 95 -1.66 3.36 0.40
N GLU A 96 -2.43 3.43 1.48
CA GLU A 96 -2.93 4.68 2.03
C GLU A 96 -1.79 5.60 2.49
N LEU A 97 -0.75 5.03 3.09
CA LEU A 97 0.43 5.78 3.52
C LEU A 97 1.27 6.25 2.33
N LEU A 98 1.46 5.39 1.31
CA LEU A 98 2.23 5.74 0.12
C LEU A 98 1.67 6.94 -0.63
N PHE A 99 0.34 7.08 -0.62
CA PHE A 99 -0.35 8.18 -1.26
C PHE A 99 -0.79 9.28 -0.29
N ASP A 100 -0.42 9.18 1.00
CA ASP A 100 -0.78 10.15 2.05
C ASP A 100 -2.27 10.52 1.99
N GLN A 101 -3.13 9.48 1.99
CA GLN A 101 -4.58 9.60 1.95
C GLN A 101 -5.21 9.04 3.24
N GLY A 102 -6.43 9.47 3.51
CA GLY A 102 -7.15 9.13 4.73
C GLY A 102 -8.20 8.04 4.57
N ILE A 103 -8.95 7.85 5.65
CA ILE A 103 -10.02 6.85 5.75
C ILE A 103 -11.09 7.15 4.70
N GLY A 104 -11.43 6.14 3.88
CA GLY A 104 -12.48 6.22 2.87
C GLY A 104 -12.08 6.92 1.57
N ASP A 105 -10.82 7.34 1.41
CA ASP A 105 -10.33 8.02 0.20
C ASP A 105 -9.97 7.05 -0.93
N ILE A 106 -9.42 5.88 -0.59
CA ILE A 106 -8.98 4.88 -1.55
C ILE A 106 -9.67 3.54 -1.28
N PHE A 107 -10.18 2.90 -2.32
CA PHE A 107 -10.63 1.51 -2.27
C PHE A 107 -9.46 0.60 -2.60
N VAL A 108 -8.95 -0.15 -1.62
CA VAL A 108 -7.74 -0.94 -1.76
C VAL A 108 -8.05 -2.41 -1.95
N ILE A 109 -7.56 -2.99 -3.04
CA ILE A 109 -7.64 -4.41 -3.37
C ILE A 109 -6.23 -4.99 -3.28
N ARG A 110 -5.97 -5.91 -2.35
CA ARG A 110 -4.62 -6.46 -2.14
C ARG A 110 -4.59 -7.96 -2.36
N THR A 111 -3.73 -8.37 -3.29
CA THR A 111 -3.45 -9.77 -3.59
C THR A 111 -1.94 -9.96 -3.74
N ALA A 112 -1.41 -11.16 -3.47
CA ALA A 112 0.00 -11.42 -3.72
C ALA A 112 0.33 -11.20 -5.22
N GLY A 113 1.34 -10.35 -5.48
CA GLY A 113 1.73 -9.97 -6.84
C GLY A 113 0.72 -9.07 -7.56
N ASN A 114 -0.15 -8.34 -6.86
CA ASN A 114 -1.19 -7.49 -7.49
C ASN A 114 -2.00 -8.18 -8.60
N ASN A 115 -2.28 -9.48 -8.44
CA ASN A 115 -2.88 -10.36 -9.44
C ASN A 115 -4.42 -10.25 -9.41
N VAL A 116 -5.06 -10.00 -10.57
CA VAL A 116 -6.53 -9.91 -10.71
C VAL A 116 -7.14 -11.14 -11.41
N ASN A 117 -6.43 -12.25 -11.49
CA ASN A 117 -6.84 -13.43 -12.25
C ASN A 117 -8.01 -14.22 -11.64
N SER A 118 -8.51 -13.88 -10.47
CA SER A 118 -9.68 -14.56 -9.89
C SER A 118 -10.94 -13.73 -10.03
N GLU A 119 -12.09 -14.40 -10.20
CA GLU A 119 -13.40 -13.76 -10.30
C GLU A 119 -13.73 -12.90 -9.08
N SER A 120 -13.34 -13.34 -7.86
CA SER A 120 -13.59 -12.60 -6.64
C SER A 120 -12.79 -11.29 -6.57
N VAL A 121 -11.56 -11.29 -7.10
CA VAL A 121 -10.75 -10.07 -7.17
C VAL A 121 -11.30 -9.13 -8.24
N MET A 122 -11.66 -9.66 -9.41
CA MET A 122 -12.33 -8.87 -10.45
C MET A 122 -13.68 -8.32 -9.97
N GLY A 123 -14.45 -9.08 -9.19
CA GLY A 123 -15.67 -8.57 -8.56
C GLY A 123 -15.41 -7.38 -7.64
N SER A 124 -14.27 -7.34 -6.95
CA SER A 124 -13.87 -6.16 -6.14
C SER A 124 -13.47 -4.98 -7.02
N VAL A 125 -12.82 -5.23 -8.17
CA VAL A 125 -12.52 -4.19 -9.18
C VAL A 125 -13.82 -3.60 -9.75
N ASP A 126 -14.74 -4.45 -10.15
CA ASP A 126 -16.03 -4.03 -10.68
C ASP A 126 -16.85 -3.23 -9.64
N TYR A 127 -16.81 -3.67 -8.37
CA TYR A 127 -17.46 -2.95 -7.28
C TYR A 127 -16.90 -1.52 -7.13
N ALA A 128 -15.57 -1.37 -7.18
CA ALA A 128 -14.93 -0.04 -7.13
C ALA A 128 -15.37 0.85 -8.29
N ILE A 129 -15.46 0.28 -9.50
CA ILE A 129 -15.75 1.03 -10.72
C ILE A 129 -17.25 1.34 -10.87
N GLU A 130 -18.11 0.32 -10.66
CA GLU A 130 -19.55 0.42 -10.97
C GLU A 130 -20.37 0.94 -9.79
N HIS A 131 -20.08 0.49 -8.57
CA HIS A 131 -20.85 0.86 -7.38
C HIS A 131 -20.29 2.08 -6.66
N LEU A 132 -18.97 2.20 -6.56
CA LEU A 132 -18.34 3.32 -5.86
C LEU A 132 -17.96 4.47 -6.78
N GLY A 133 -17.86 4.22 -8.09
CA GLY A 133 -17.62 5.26 -9.09
C GLY A 133 -16.24 5.93 -8.95
N VAL A 134 -15.22 5.16 -8.59
CA VAL A 134 -13.85 5.66 -8.50
C VAL A 134 -13.42 6.31 -9.80
N LYS A 135 -12.68 7.40 -9.73
CA LYS A 135 -12.24 8.17 -10.91
C LYS A 135 -10.94 7.64 -11.52
N VAL A 136 -10.10 7.02 -10.70
CA VAL A 136 -8.85 6.39 -11.14
C VAL A 136 -8.71 5.02 -10.50
N LEU A 137 -8.25 4.04 -11.27
CA LEU A 137 -7.83 2.73 -10.81
C LEU A 137 -6.36 2.53 -11.16
N LEU A 138 -5.51 2.34 -10.16
CA LEU A 138 -4.11 2.02 -10.36
C LEU A 138 -3.85 0.53 -10.11
N VAL A 139 -3.09 -0.11 -11.00
CA VAL A 139 -2.46 -1.42 -10.74
C VAL A 139 -1.02 -1.15 -10.32
N LEU A 140 -0.74 -1.35 -9.04
CA LEU A 140 0.51 -0.98 -8.39
C LEU A 140 1.43 -2.19 -8.23
N GLY A 141 2.39 -2.34 -9.16
CA GLY A 141 3.54 -3.21 -8.97
C GLY A 141 4.56 -2.57 -8.04
N HIS A 142 5.46 -3.37 -7.46
CA HIS A 142 6.49 -2.83 -6.57
C HIS A 142 7.82 -3.57 -6.67
N GLY A 143 8.91 -2.89 -6.38
CA GLY A 143 10.26 -3.46 -6.38
C GLY A 143 10.39 -4.67 -5.46
N SER A 144 11.19 -5.64 -5.86
CA SER A 144 11.46 -6.87 -5.09
C SER A 144 10.19 -7.64 -4.70
N CYS A 145 9.20 -7.72 -5.59
CA CYS A 145 7.95 -8.45 -5.36
C CYS A 145 8.20 -9.96 -5.28
N GLY A 146 7.95 -10.57 -4.10
CA GLY A 146 8.16 -12.00 -3.88
C GLY A 146 7.33 -12.90 -4.80
N GLY A 147 6.09 -12.51 -5.10
CA GLY A 147 5.24 -13.25 -6.03
C GLY A 147 5.80 -13.30 -7.46
N VAL A 148 6.31 -12.18 -7.97
CA VAL A 148 6.93 -12.14 -9.31
C VAL A 148 8.29 -12.84 -9.27
N THR A 149 9.09 -12.66 -8.22
CA THR A 149 10.37 -13.38 -8.04
C THR A 149 10.17 -14.89 -8.09
N GLY A 150 9.23 -15.42 -7.31
CA GLY A 150 8.90 -16.86 -7.36
C GLY A 150 8.41 -17.32 -8.71
N ALA A 151 7.59 -16.51 -9.38
CA ALA A 151 7.06 -16.86 -10.70
C ALA A 151 8.13 -16.96 -11.79
N ILE A 152 9.18 -16.11 -11.76
CA ILE A 152 10.26 -16.15 -12.76
C ILE A 152 11.43 -17.06 -12.37
N SER A 153 11.46 -17.64 -11.17
CA SER A 153 12.51 -18.56 -10.74
C SER A 153 12.41 -19.88 -11.50
N GLU A 154 13.56 -20.40 -11.96
CA GLU A 154 13.66 -21.74 -12.54
C GLU A 154 13.73 -22.81 -11.45
N GLY A 155 13.16 -23.98 -11.74
CA GLY A 155 13.24 -25.16 -10.85
C GLY A 155 12.52 -24.98 -9.50
N HIS A 156 11.78 -23.92 -9.33
CA HIS A 156 10.98 -23.67 -8.14
C HIS A 156 9.57 -24.19 -8.37
N GLU A 157 9.33 -25.42 -7.95
CA GLU A 157 8.00 -26.02 -7.98
C GLU A 157 7.32 -25.80 -6.63
N GLU A 158 6.47 -24.79 -6.59
CA GLU A 158 5.55 -24.61 -5.48
C GLU A 158 4.29 -25.44 -5.67
N HIS A 159 3.74 -25.95 -4.59
CA HIS A 159 2.54 -26.78 -4.61
C HIS A 159 1.33 -26.04 -4.03
N GLY A 160 0.15 -26.60 -4.30
CA GLY A 160 -1.11 -26.06 -3.75
C GLY A 160 -1.42 -24.66 -4.24
N ASN A 161 -1.94 -23.82 -3.34
CA ASN A 161 -2.41 -22.48 -3.68
C ASN A 161 -1.27 -21.52 -4.08
N ILE A 162 -0.08 -21.68 -3.50
CA ILE A 162 1.09 -20.87 -3.89
C ILE A 162 1.50 -21.21 -5.31
N GLY A 163 1.59 -22.50 -5.65
CA GLY A 163 1.92 -22.96 -7.02
C GLY A 163 0.92 -22.45 -8.05
N GLN A 164 -0.38 -22.45 -7.74
CA GLN A 164 -1.41 -21.88 -8.61
C GLN A 164 -1.22 -20.38 -8.82
N LEU A 165 -0.98 -19.62 -7.74
CA LEU A 165 -0.72 -18.19 -7.81
C LEU A 165 0.50 -17.88 -8.67
N LEU A 166 1.64 -18.52 -8.39
CA LEU A 166 2.88 -18.30 -9.14
C LEU A 166 2.73 -18.72 -10.60
N GLY A 167 1.99 -19.80 -10.88
CA GLY A 167 1.65 -20.22 -12.23
C GLY A 167 0.89 -19.16 -13.02
N THR A 168 -0.09 -18.49 -12.39
CA THR A 168 -0.83 -17.40 -13.07
C THR A 168 0.08 -16.21 -13.38
N ILE A 169 0.97 -15.82 -12.45
CA ILE A 169 1.94 -14.74 -12.69
C ILE A 169 2.94 -15.15 -13.77
N ARG A 170 3.46 -16.38 -13.73
CA ARG A 170 4.39 -16.92 -14.74
C ARG A 170 3.81 -16.88 -16.15
N ASN A 171 2.53 -17.19 -16.30
CA ASN A 171 1.85 -17.09 -17.58
C ASN A 171 1.77 -15.67 -18.13
N ASP A 172 1.81 -14.67 -17.27
CA ASP A 172 1.83 -13.27 -17.68
C ASP A 172 3.22 -12.79 -18.12
N VAL A 173 4.27 -13.43 -17.61
CA VAL A 173 5.67 -13.01 -17.78
C VAL A 173 6.61 -14.14 -18.24
N PRO A 174 6.21 -15.03 -19.18
CA PRO A 174 6.97 -16.23 -19.52
C PRO A 174 8.36 -15.93 -20.07
N GLN A 175 8.55 -14.78 -20.72
CA GLN A 175 9.83 -14.35 -21.29
C GLN A 175 10.89 -13.97 -20.25
N TYR A 176 10.50 -13.84 -18.96
CA TYR A 176 11.41 -13.49 -17.86
C TYR A 176 11.78 -14.70 -17.00
N VAL A 177 11.21 -15.88 -17.25
CA VAL A 177 11.57 -17.10 -16.49
C VAL A 177 13.06 -17.39 -16.66
N GLY A 178 13.76 -17.66 -15.55
CA GLY A 178 15.21 -17.87 -15.50
C GLY A 178 16.05 -16.58 -15.58
N LYS A 179 15.45 -15.40 -15.65
CA LYS A 179 16.15 -14.13 -15.83
C LYS A 179 16.03 -13.23 -14.59
N ALA A 180 16.70 -13.59 -13.51
CA ALA A 180 16.63 -12.88 -12.22
C ALA A 180 16.98 -11.37 -12.34
N ASP A 181 17.93 -11.02 -13.20
CA ASP A 181 18.34 -9.62 -13.46
C ASP A 181 17.25 -8.77 -14.13
N SER A 182 16.18 -9.43 -14.62
CA SER A 182 15.05 -8.77 -15.29
C SER A 182 13.83 -8.61 -14.37
N LEU A 183 13.98 -8.77 -13.06
CA LEU A 183 12.88 -8.77 -12.11
C LEU A 183 12.01 -7.50 -12.20
N ASP A 184 12.61 -6.31 -12.22
CA ASP A 184 11.86 -5.05 -12.35
C ASP A 184 11.07 -4.98 -13.66
N SER A 185 11.66 -5.46 -14.75
CA SER A 185 10.96 -5.53 -16.04
C SER A 185 9.79 -6.52 -15.99
N ALA A 186 9.97 -7.66 -15.31
CA ALA A 186 8.90 -8.65 -15.12
C ALA A 186 7.76 -8.07 -14.28
N ILE A 187 8.07 -7.36 -13.18
CA ILE A 187 7.08 -6.71 -12.32
C ILE A 187 6.26 -5.69 -13.11
N ARG A 188 6.92 -4.81 -13.86
CA ARG A 188 6.25 -3.79 -14.67
C ARG A 188 5.40 -4.42 -15.78
N HIS A 189 5.90 -5.49 -16.40
CA HIS A 189 5.15 -6.22 -17.42
C HIS A 189 3.92 -6.88 -16.81
N HIS A 190 4.06 -7.59 -15.68
CA HIS A 190 2.94 -8.23 -15.00
C HIS A 190 1.85 -7.20 -14.64
N ALA A 191 2.22 -6.07 -14.05
CA ALA A 191 1.26 -5.00 -13.74
C ALA A 191 0.55 -4.47 -15.01
N ARG A 192 1.25 -4.39 -16.16
CA ARG A 192 0.65 -4.03 -17.45
C ARG A 192 -0.38 -5.06 -17.90
N VAL A 193 -0.06 -6.35 -17.79
CA VAL A 193 -1.00 -7.43 -18.15
C VAL A 193 -2.27 -7.36 -17.27
N GLN A 194 -2.14 -7.02 -15.98
CA GLN A 194 -3.33 -6.85 -15.14
C GLN A 194 -4.19 -5.65 -15.60
N VAL A 195 -3.58 -4.53 -16.00
CA VAL A 195 -4.31 -3.39 -16.60
C VAL A 195 -5.03 -3.82 -17.87
N GLU A 196 -4.36 -4.55 -18.77
CA GLU A 196 -4.95 -5.05 -20.02
C GLU A 196 -6.15 -5.98 -19.74
N ARG A 197 -6.05 -6.85 -18.72
CA ARG A 197 -7.18 -7.70 -18.28
C ARG A 197 -8.37 -6.89 -17.82
N ILE A 198 -8.15 -5.88 -16.98
CA ILE A 198 -9.21 -5.01 -16.50
C ILE A 198 -9.87 -4.27 -17.67
N LEU A 199 -9.08 -3.75 -18.59
CA LEU A 199 -9.56 -3.02 -19.77
C LEU A 199 -10.27 -3.92 -20.80
N ALA A 200 -10.06 -5.22 -20.76
CA ALA A 200 -10.75 -6.18 -21.64
C ALA A 200 -12.25 -6.32 -21.30
N TYR A 201 -12.69 -5.90 -20.13
CA TYR A 201 -14.08 -5.88 -19.75
C TYR A 201 -14.81 -4.72 -20.44
N PRO A 202 -15.89 -4.98 -21.23
CA PRO A 202 -16.53 -3.95 -22.04
C PRO A 202 -17.04 -2.75 -21.26
N HIS A 203 -17.60 -2.95 -20.06
CA HIS A 203 -18.10 -1.87 -19.20
C HIS A 203 -16.97 -0.95 -18.72
N VAL A 204 -15.80 -1.51 -18.37
CA VAL A 204 -14.62 -0.74 -17.97
C VAL A 204 -14.08 0.08 -19.15
N ALA A 205 -13.89 -0.59 -20.32
CA ALA A 205 -13.42 0.07 -21.53
C ALA A 205 -14.34 1.25 -21.94
N GLN A 206 -15.65 1.08 -21.78
CA GLN A 206 -16.63 2.11 -22.09
C GLN A 206 -16.51 3.35 -21.19
N LYS A 207 -16.30 3.16 -19.87
CA LYS A 207 -16.06 4.27 -18.93
C LYS A 207 -14.75 5.01 -19.23
N VAL A 208 -13.70 4.29 -19.58
CA VAL A 208 -12.43 4.90 -19.98
C VAL A 208 -12.61 5.70 -21.27
N GLN A 209 -13.31 5.16 -22.27
CA GLN A 209 -13.58 5.86 -23.53
C GLN A 209 -14.41 7.15 -23.33
N LYS A 210 -15.34 7.14 -22.38
CA LYS A 210 -16.13 8.32 -22.01
C LYS A 210 -15.36 9.35 -21.18
N GLY A 211 -14.13 9.03 -20.73
CA GLY A 211 -13.35 9.89 -19.85
C GLY A 211 -13.87 9.94 -18.41
N GLU A 212 -14.66 8.96 -18.00
CA GLU A 212 -15.23 8.84 -16.64
C GLU A 212 -14.29 8.11 -15.67
N LEU A 213 -13.39 7.28 -16.21
CA LEU A 213 -12.43 6.46 -15.48
C LEU A 213 -11.06 6.52 -16.14
N LEU A 214 -10.01 6.56 -15.33
CA LEU A 214 -8.63 6.33 -15.74
C LEU A 214 -8.12 5.03 -15.14
N VAL A 215 -7.66 4.08 -15.97
CA VAL A 215 -7.00 2.85 -15.51
C VAL A 215 -5.54 2.92 -15.93
N LYS A 216 -4.62 2.83 -14.97
CA LYS A 216 -3.19 3.00 -15.20
C LYS A 216 -2.35 1.96 -14.47
N ARG A 217 -1.21 1.64 -15.05
CA ARG A 217 -0.13 0.94 -14.38
C ARG A 217 0.67 1.90 -13.52
N ALA A 218 1.04 1.48 -12.33
CA ALA A 218 1.95 2.19 -11.45
C ALA A 218 3.05 1.26 -10.93
N TYR A 219 4.18 1.84 -10.56
CA TYR A 219 5.29 1.12 -9.94
C TYR A 219 5.77 1.86 -8.71
N TYR A 220 5.85 1.14 -7.59
CA TYR A 220 6.36 1.61 -6.32
C TYR A 220 7.79 1.10 -6.10
N ASP A 221 8.73 2.00 -5.98
CA ASP A 221 10.10 1.68 -5.61
C ASP A 221 10.21 1.60 -4.08
N VAL A 222 10.41 0.39 -3.56
CA VAL A 222 10.52 0.11 -2.12
C VAL A 222 11.76 0.73 -1.46
N ASN A 223 12.75 1.16 -2.24
CA ASN A 223 13.97 1.79 -1.71
C ASN A 223 13.82 3.30 -1.51
N THR A 224 13.01 3.93 -2.33
CA THR A 224 12.86 5.40 -2.34
C THR A 224 11.50 5.88 -1.88
N GLY A 225 10.52 5.00 -1.82
CA GLY A 225 9.13 5.36 -1.53
C GLY A 225 8.39 5.98 -2.72
N LYS A 226 9.06 6.15 -3.87
CA LYS A 226 8.50 6.83 -5.03
C LYS A 226 7.58 5.92 -5.84
N VAL A 227 6.43 6.47 -6.23
CA VAL A 227 5.53 5.87 -7.21
C VAL A 227 5.69 6.56 -8.57
N THR A 228 5.76 5.76 -9.64
CA THR A 228 5.71 6.25 -11.03
C THR A 228 4.48 5.67 -11.71
N VAL A 229 3.84 6.44 -12.58
CA VAL A 229 2.64 6.05 -13.33
C VAL A 229 2.92 6.15 -14.82
N ASP A 230 2.50 5.11 -15.58
CA ASP A 230 2.67 5.02 -17.05
C ASP A 230 1.31 4.88 -17.76
#